data_2e48b031e74e861122c7c50c33a19c06
#
_entry.id   2e48b031e74e861122c7c50c33a19c06
#
_cell.length_a   1.000
_cell.length_b   1.000
_cell.length_c   1.000
_cell.angle_alpha   90.00
_cell.angle_beta   90.00
_cell.angle_gamma   90.00
#
_symmetry.space_group_name_H-M   'P 1'
#
loop_
_entity.id
_entity.type
_entity.pdbx_description
1 polymer ?
#
loop_
_entity_poly.entity_id
_entity_poly.type
_entity_poly.pdbx_seq_one_letter_code
_entity_poly.pdbx_strand_id
1 'polypeptide(L)'
;MEKAPVEDEADADAPPALDELLNLDDIEAAATKQISRKAWAYYYSAGDDLISKSLNNTVYRSILLRPRVFVDCTNCDTSITLLGHKLNIPIFVSPAAMARLAHPDGEHGIAQACATFGAMQLISNNASQTPEQIVANAPPDQVFGWQLYVQTSRKKSEDMLARIKKLPAIKFVCLTLDAPVPGKREHDERSKNVGANLPVRSAVQEGSASTTGSDPQAKSLGGIGQSLFAGTAPDLTWKTTLPWLKQHTDLPVVLKGVQTHEDAYLASLYAPQVKAVILSNHGGRAADTAPPAVHTLLEIRKFCPEVFARVEVWVDGGIRRGTDVVKALCLGARAVGVGRAPLFGLGAGGRAGVERVLEILKAETETAMRLLGVERVEDLGLRHVNTRAVERDIYDGPAGLEKLRLWVQAKL
;
A
#
# COMPACT_ATOMS: atom_id res chain seq x y z
N MET A 1 60.12 -5.46 10.77
CA MET A 1 58.84 -5.56 11.48
C MET A 1 57.96 -4.44 10.96
N GLU A 2 57.21 -4.74 9.92
CA GLU A 2 56.22 -3.83 9.35
C GLU A 2 54.99 -3.86 10.24
N LYS A 3 54.53 -2.70 10.71
CA LYS A 3 53.28 -2.55 11.45
C LYS A 3 52.12 -2.79 10.46
N ALA A 4 51.27 -3.75 10.82
CA ALA A 4 49.97 -3.91 10.15
C ALA A 4 49.19 -2.59 10.19
N PRO A 5 48.42 -2.25 9.14
CA PRO A 5 47.57 -1.07 9.17
C PRO A 5 46.53 -1.22 10.28
N VAL A 6 46.40 -0.18 11.09
CA VAL A 6 45.33 -0.03 12.06
C VAL A 6 44.06 0.03 11.24
N GLU A 7 43.19 -0.97 11.33
CA GLU A 7 41.80 -0.85 10.86
C GLU A 7 41.19 0.32 11.61
N ASP A 8 40.77 1.36 10.88
CA ASP A 8 40.00 2.45 11.45
C ASP A 8 38.79 1.80 12.16
N GLU A 9 38.70 1.97 13.48
CA GLU A 9 37.49 1.68 14.24
C GLU A 9 36.40 2.60 13.64
N ALA A 10 35.64 2.06 12.69
CA ALA A 10 34.44 2.72 12.18
C ALA A 10 33.57 3.06 13.39
N ASP A 11 33.15 4.31 13.47
CA ASP A 11 32.31 4.84 14.54
C ASP A 11 31.09 3.91 14.70
N ALA A 12 31.08 3.11 15.76
CA ALA A 12 30.09 2.04 15.97
C ALA A 12 28.63 2.55 16.05
N ASP A 13 28.47 3.89 16.10
CA ASP A 13 27.18 4.59 16.13
C ASP A 13 26.77 5.19 14.78
N ALA A 14 27.63 5.18 13.76
CA ALA A 14 27.26 5.68 12.43
C ALA A 14 26.22 4.75 11.77
N PRO A 15 25.18 5.29 11.11
CA PRO A 15 24.24 4.46 10.37
C PRO A 15 24.99 3.74 9.22
N PRO A 16 24.65 2.44 8.95
CA PRO A 16 25.29 1.70 7.87
C PRO A 16 25.04 2.41 6.52
N ALA A 17 25.96 2.26 5.58
CA ALA A 17 25.80 2.77 4.24
C ALA A 17 24.60 2.09 3.55
N LEU A 18 23.86 2.81 2.68
CA LEU A 18 22.63 2.28 2.10
C LEU A 18 22.84 1.02 1.25
N ASP A 19 23.98 0.88 0.61
CA ASP A 19 24.38 -0.29 -0.17
C ASP A 19 24.67 -1.53 0.68
N GLU A 20 24.98 -1.35 1.96
CA GLU A 20 25.13 -2.45 2.93
C GLU A 20 23.79 -3.00 3.41
N LEU A 21 22.67 -2.27 3.21
CA LEU A 21 21.33 -2.72 3.58
C LEU A 21 20.82 -3.70 2.51
N LEU A 22 20.82 -4.99 2.81
CA LEU A 22 20.57 -6.05 1.84
C LEU A 22 19.11 -6.46 1.69
N ASN A 23 18.26 -6.09 2.64
CA ASN A 23 16.85 -6.46 2.67
C ASN A 23 16.00 -5.40 3.40
N LEU A 24 14.67 -5.56 3.38
CA LEU A 24 13.77 -4.60 4.03
C LEU A 24 13.84 -4.63 5.57
N ASP A 25 14.34 -5.71 6.17
CA ASP A 25 14.53 -5.77 7.63
C ASP A 25 15.73 -4.90 8.04
N ASP A 26 16.80 -4.89 7.24
CA ASP A 26 17.95 -3.99 7.43
C ASP A 26 17.53 -2.51 7.28
N ILE A 27 16.73 -2.19 6.27
CA ILE A 27 16.16 -0.84 6.07
C ILE A 27 15.34 -0.41 7.29
N GLU A 28 14.46 -1.28 7.80
CA GLU A 28 13.63 -0.99 8.98
C GLU A 28 14.49 -0.80 10.24
N ALA A 29 15.52 -1.63 10.41
CA ALA A 29 16.46 -1.52 11.54
C ALA A 29 17.25 -0.21 11.49
N ALA A 30 17.78 0.18 10.32
CA ALA A 30 18.49 1.44 10.13
C ALA A 30 17.58 2.65 10.39
N ALA A 31 16.38 2.66 9.84
CA ALA A 31 15.40 3.72 10.06
C ALA A 31 14.98 3.84 11.52
N THR A 32 14.82 2.72 12.22
CA THR A 32 14.41 2.70 13.64
C THR A 32 15.39 3.45 14.54
N LYS A 33 16.68 3.49 14.18
CA LYS A 33 17.71 4.24 14.90
C LYS A 33 17.66 5.75 14.63
N GLN A 34 17.10 6.17 13.49
CA GLN A 34 17.16 7.55 13.02
C GLN A 34 15.87 8.34 13.22
N ILE A 35 14.70 7.68 13.07
CA ILE A 35 13.41 8.36 13.23
C ILE A 35 13.02 8.51 14.70
N SER A 36 12.21 9.52 15.01
CA SER A 36 11.73 9.73 16.37
C SER A 36 10.91 8.52 16.86
N ARG A 37 10.96 8.25 18.17
CA ARG A 37 10.17 7.18 18.80
C ARG A 37 8.68 7.31 18.49
N LYS A 38 8.15 8.53 18.37
CA LYS A 38 6.76 8.81 18.01
C LYS A 38 6.45 8.43 16.57
N ALA A 39 7.31 8.80 15.63
CA ALA A 39 7.18 8.42 14.22
C ALA A 39 7.26 6.90 14.06
N TRP A 40 8.24 6.27 14.73
CA TRP A 40 8.36 4.82 14.75
C TRP A 40 7.09 4.14 15.27
N ALA A 41 6.59 4.57 16.42
CA ALA A 41 5.39 3.99 17.03
C ALA A 41 4.17 4.12 16.09
N TYR A 42 4.01 5.25 15.41
CA TYR A 42 2.95 5.45 14.43
C TYR A 42 3.09 4.51 13.23
N TYR A 43 4.29 4.36 12.64
CA TYR A 43 4.50 3.50 11.47
C TYR A 43 4.45 2.01 11.83
N TYR A 44 5.09 1.62 12.93
CA TYR A 44 5.15 0.24 13.38
C TYR A 44 3.80 -0.31 13.80
N SER A 45 2.95 0.52 14.42
CA SER A 45 1.68 0.09 15.02
C SER A 45 0.75 -0.59 14.02
N ALA A 46 -0.07 -1.49 14.55
CA ALA A 46 -1.18 -2.12 13.85
C ALA A 46 -2.34 -2.33 14.85
N GLY A 47 -3.40 -3.00 14.44
CA GLY A 47 -4.56 -3.28 15.29
C GLY A 47 -4.20 -4.17 16.47
N ASP A 48 -4.78 -3.90 17.59
CA ASP A 48 -4.77 -4.66 18.84
C ASP A 48 -3.48 -5.46 19.12
N ASP A 49 -3.48 -6.78 18.90
CA ASP A 49 -2.39 -7.71 19.20
C ASP A 49 -1.40 -7.92 18.03
N LEU A 50 -1.53 -7.17 16.93
CA LEU A 50 -0.68 -7.23 15.74
C LEU A 50 -0.77 -8.57 14.97
N ILE A 51 -1.84 -9.36 15.17
CA ILE A 51 -2.00 -10.68 14.55
C ILE A 51 -2.08 -10.54 13.03
N SER A 52 -2.97 -9.68 12.51
CA SER A 52 -3.06 -9.44 11.06
C SER A 52 -1.75 -8.92 10.46
N LYS A 53 -1.02 -8.04 11.18
CA LYS A 53 0.29 -7.56 10.74
C LYS A 53 1.29 -8.71 10.57
N SER A 54 1.32 -9.63 11.53
CA SER A 54 2.20 -10.81 11.49
C SER A 54 1.76 -11.78 10.38
N LEU A 55 0.47 -12.10 10.31
CA LEU A 55 -0.09 -13.00 9.30
C LEU A 55 0.15 -12.51 7.88
N ASN A 56 0.05 -11.20 7.63
CA ASN A 56 0.31 -10.61 6.32
C ASN A 56 1.67 -11.01 5.73
N ASN A 57 2.70 -11.13 6.57
CA ASN A 57 4.02 -11.56 6.13
C ASN A 57 4.18 -13.08 6.15
N THR A 58 3.74 -13.74 7.24
CA THR A 58 3.97 -15.17 7.42
C THR A 58 3.23 -16.02 6.39
N VAL A 59 2.08 -15.57 5.88
CA VAL A 59 1.32 -16.28 4.85
C VAL A 59 2.13 -16.51 3.57
N TYR A 60 2.93 -15.53 3.16
CA TYR A 60 3.79 -15.70 1.98
C TYR A 60 4.86 -16.77 2.16
N ARG A 61 5.36 -16.99 3.40
CA ARG A 61 6.34 -18.04 3.70
C ARG A 61 5.76 -19.44 3.55
N SER A 62 4.45 -19.60 3.67
CA SER A 62 3.75 -20.87 3.49
C SER A 62 3.44 -21.20 2.02
N ILE A 63 3.63 -20.26 1.10
CA ILE A 63 3.52 -20.47 -0.33
C ILE A 63 4.92 -20.82 -0.86
N LEU A 64 5.07 -22.00 -1.47
CA LEU A 64 6.35 -22.45 -2.00
C LEU A 64 6.44 -22.15 -3.49
N LEU A 65 7.60 -21.66 -3.93
CA LEU A 65 7.92 -21.53 -5.36
C LEU A 65 8.23 -22.91 -5.95
N ARG A 66 7.98 -23.08 -7.26
CA ARG A 66 8.25 -24.30 -8.03
C ARG A 66 9.22 -23.98 -9.16
N PRO A 67 10.53 -23.92 -8.89
CA PRO A 67 11.56 -23.61 -9.87
C PRO A 67 11.56 -24.59 -11.04
N ARG A 68 11.95 -24.10 -12.23
CA ARG A 68 12.17 -24.89 -13.43
C ARG A 68 13.65 -24.87 -13.78
N VAL A 69 14.15 -25.97 -14.34
CA VAL A 69 15.54 -26.13 -14.76
C VAL A 69 15.64 -26.20 -16.29
N PHE A 70 16.82 -25.91 -16.83
CA PHE A 70 17.08 -25.89 -18.28
C PHE A 70 16.16 -24.93 -19.06
N VAL A 71 15.81 -23.81 -18.45
CA VAL A 71 15.08 -22.72 -19.11
C VAL A 71 16.05 -21.55 -19.31
N ASP A 72 16.05 -20.96 -20.50
CA ASP A 72 16.83 -19.74 -20.74
C ASP A 72 16.29 -18.62 -19.85
N CYS A 73 17.15 -18.01 -19.06
CA CYS A 73 16.84 -16.91 -18.14
C CYS A 73 17.69 -15.66 -18.44
N THR A 74 18.22 -15.55 -19.64
CA THR A 74 19.04 -14.40 -20.07
C THR A 74 18.22 -13.10 -20.00
N ASN A 75 16.99 -13.13 -20.48
CA ASN A 75 16.07 -12.01 -20.44
C ASN A 75 15.17 -12.09 -19.18
N CYS A 76 14.83 -10.93 -18.64
CA CYS A 76 13.83 -10.80 -17.60
C CYS A 76 13.20 -9.41 -17.67
N ASP A 77 11.92 -9.35 -17.96
CA ASP A 77 11.14 -8.12 -18.03
C ASP A 77 10.12 -8.09 -16.90
N THR A 78 10.32 -7.16 -15.95
CA THR A 78 9.41 -6.94 -14.83
C THR A 78 8.33 -5.91 -15.13
N SER A 79 8.29 -5.35 -16.35
CA SER A 79 7.31 -4.33 -16.71
C SER A 79 5.89 -4.90 -16.73
N ILE A 80 4.94 -4.02 -16.39
CA ILE A 80 3.50 -4.33 -16.40
C ILE A 80 2.72 -3.16 -16.96
N THR A 81 1.44 -3.39 -17.23
CA THR A 81 0.47 -2.33 -17.53
C THR A 81 -0.63 -2.33 -16.49
N LEU A 82 -0.86 -1.18 -15.83
CA LEU A 82 -1.96 -0.96 -14.87
C LEU A 82 -2.83 0.19 -15.36
N LEU A 83 -4.13 -0.03 -15.41
CA LEU A 83 -5.12 0.97 -15.88
C LEU A 83 -4.75 1.61 -17.23
N GLY A 84 -4.04 0.87 -18.09
CA GLY A 84 -3.53 1.36 -19.37
C GLY A 84 -2.19 2.10 -19.32
N HIS A 85 -1.57 2.23 -18.16
CA HIS A 85 -0.28 2.90 -17.98
C HIS A 85 0.83 1.85 -17.81
N LYS A 86 1.94 2.03 -18.56
CA LYS A 86 3.12 1.17 -18.45
C LYS A 86 3.92 1.54 -17.18
N LEU A 87 4.30 0.52 -16.42
CA LEU A 87 5.22 0.61 -15.28
C LEU A 87 6.39 -0.34 -15.52
N ASN A 88 7.58 0.00 -15.04
CA ASN A 88 8.78 -0.81 -15.25
C ASN A 88 8.93 -1.92 -14.21
N ILE A 89 8.20 -1.85 -13.10
CA ILE A 89 8.20 -2.87 -12.04
C ILE A 89 6.76 -3.14 -11.57
N PRO A 90 6.43 -4.38 -11.15
CA PRO A 90 5.10 -4.75 -10.69
C PRO A 90 4.81 -4.32 -9.24
N ILE A 91 5.45 -3.24 -8.81
CA ILE A 91 5.41 -2.75 -7.44
C ILE A 91 4.92 -1.31 -7.44
N PHE A 92 3.98 -1.00 -6.56
CA PHE A 92 3.54 0.36 -6.31
C PHE A 92 3.69 0.74 -4.83
N VAL A 93 3.83 2.03 -4.56
CA VAL A 93 3.80 2.55 -3.19
C VAL A 93 2.36 2.75 -2.78
N SER A 94 1.91 1.97 -1.78
CA SER A 94 0.58 2.11 -1.17
C SER A 94 0.44 3.43 -0.43
N PRO A 95 -0.79 3.98 -0.30
CA PRO A 95 -0.99 5.24 0.39
C PRO A 95 -0.55 5.13 1.85
N ALA A 96 0.43 5.93 2.22
CA ALA A 96 0.95 6.01 3.57
C ALA A 96 1.01 7.48 4.00
N ALA A 97 0.44 7.78 5.16
CA ALA A 97 0.32 9.14 5.65
C ALA A 97 1.57 9.63 6.36
N MET A 98 1.76 10.96 6.37
CA MET A 98 2.73 11.64 7.24
C MET A 98 4.18 11.25 6.97
N ALA A 99 4.59 11.13 5.72
CA ALA A 99 5.94 10.69 5.35
C ALA A 99 7.05 11.64 5.87
N ARG A 100 6.73 12.94 6.06
CA ARG A 100 7.67 13.90 6.66
C ARG A 100 7.99 13.66 8.13
N LEU A 101 7.29 12.76 8.80
CA LEU A 101 7.71 12.29 10.13
C LEU A 101 8.97 11.41 10.06
N ALA A 102 9.23 10.79 8.92
CA ALA A 102 10.45 10.00 8.71
C ALA A 102 11.62 10.86 8.21
N HIS A 103 11.36 11.74 7.24
CA HIS A 103 12.39 12.57 6.61
C HIS A 103 11.76 13.82 5.95
N PRO A 104 12.46 14.96 5.88
CA PRO A 104 11.96 16.18 5.21
C PRO A 104 11.53 15.99 3.75
N ASP A 105 12.15 15.08 3.00
CA ASP A 105 11.79 14.76 1.61
C ASP A 105 10.32 14.32 1.48
N GLY A 106 9.79 13.62 2.49
CA GLY A 106 8.40 13.25 2.58
C GLY A 106 7.88 12.47 1.36
N GLU A 107 6.62 12.72 1.02
CA GLU A 107 5.95 12.06 -0.10
C GLU A 107 6.54 12.45 -1.45
N HIS A 108 7.14 13.65 -1.57
CA HIS A 108 7.84 14.08 -2.78
C HIS A 108 9.13 13.26 -3.00
N GLY A 109 9.89 12.96 -1.95
CA GLY A 109 11.05 12.05 -2.05
C GLY A 109 10.66 10.65 -2.50
N ILE A 110 9.51 10.13 -2.02
CA ILE A 110 8.94 8.88 -2.52
C ILE A 110 8.59 8.98 -4.00
N ALA A 111 7.97 10.10 -4.44
CA ALA A 111 7.62 10.33 -5.84
C ALA A 111 8.86 10.29 -6.75
N GLN A 112 9.94 10.96 -6.34
CA GLN A 112 11.19 10.96 -7.09
C GLN A 112 11.83 9.56 -7.18
N ALA A 113 11.83 8.80 -6.09
CA ALA A 113 12.30 7.42 -6.09
C ALA A 113 11.44 6.53 -7.02
N CYS A 114 10.11 6.69 -6.98
CA CYS A 114 9.22 6.00 -7.90
C CYS A 114 9.51 6.33 -9.37
N ALA A 115 9.84 7.59 -9.69
CA ALA A 115 10.22 8.00 -11.05
C ALA A 115 11.47 7.26 -11.53
N THR A 116 12.50 7.13 -10.68
CA THR A 116 13.75 6.41 -10.99
C THR A 116 13.48 4.95 -11.41
N PHE A 117 12.52 4.29 -10.78
CA PHE A 117 12.21 2.87 -11.03
C PHE A 117 11.00 2.65 -11.95
N GLY A 118 10.36 3.71 -12.46
CA GLY A 118 9.11 3.59 -13.22
C GLY A 118 8.01 2.92 -12.41
N ALA A 119 7.96 3.19 -11.10
CA ALA A 119 6.95 2.69 -10.18
C ALA A 119 5.82 3.71 -10.02
N MET A 120 4.65 3.25 -9.59
CA MET A 120 3.50 4.09 -9.29
C MET A 120 3.45 4.43 -7.79
N GLN A 121 3.02 5.65 -7.47
CA GLN A 121 2.73 6.06 -6.09
C GLN A 121 1.25 6.36 -5.90
N LEU A 122 0.64 5.78 -4.86
CA LEU A 122 -0.66 6.21 -4.36
C LEU A 122 -0.46 7.25 -3.25
N ILE A 123 -0.87 8.48 -3.51
CA ILE A 123 -0.74 9.59 -2.58
C ILE A 123 -1.83 9.47 -1.51
N SER A 124 -1.45 9.49 -0.24
CA SER A 124 -2.40 9.44 0.88
C SER A 124 -3.23 10.72 0.98
N ASN A 125 -4.52 10.59 1.29
CA ASN A 125 -5.38 11.71 1.69
C ASN A 125 -4.78 12.53 2.85
N ASN A 126 -4.03 11.87 3.72
CA ASN A 126 -3.38 12.47 4.88
C ASN A 126 -1.86 12.63 4.65
N ALA A 127 -1.44 12.86 3.41
CA ALA A 127 -0.06 13.20 3.09
C ALA A 127 0.38 14.47 3.85
N SER A 128 1.66 14.54 4.18
CA SER A 128 2.28 15.69 4.85
C SER A 128 2.67 16.81 3.89
N GLN A 129 2.55 16.58 2.59
CA GLN A 129 2.76 17.55 1.52
C GLN A 129 1.50 17.66 0.67
N THR A 130 1.31 18.80 0.00
CA THR A 130 0.16 19.00 -0.88
C THR A 130 0.28 18.14 -2.16
N PRO A 131 -0.83 17.80 -2.82
CA PRO A 131 -0.76 17.04 -4.06
C PRO A 131 0.15 17.70 -5.10
N GLU A 132 0.12 19.04 -5.23
CA GLU A 132 0.96 19.80 -6.16
C GLU A 132 2.45 19.68 -5.82
N GLN A 133 2.80 19.74 -4.52
CA GLN A 133 4.19 19.55 -4.07
C GLN A 133 4.69 18.14 -4.38
N ILE A 134 3.84 17.12 -4.18
CA ILE A 134 4.23 15.73 -4.39
C ILE A 134 4.48 15.43 -5.86
N VAL A 135 3.62 15.93 -6.77
CA VAL A 135 3.74 15.68 -8.21
C VAL A 135 4.63 16.72 -8.91
N ALA A 136 5.23 17.66 -8.17
CA ALA A 136 6.09 18.68 -8.75
C ALA A 136 7.27 18.04 -9.51
N ASN A 137 7.51 18.50 -10.73
CA ASN A 137 8.59 18.01 -11.60
C ASN A 137 8.53 16.50 -11.92
N ALA A 138 7.37 15.88 -11.78
CA ALA A 138 7.18 14.49 -12.17
C ALA A 138 7.39 14.32 -13.69
N PRO A 139 8.10 13.27 -14.13
CA PRO A 139 8.15 12.90 -15.54
C PRO A 139 6.74 12.74 -16.14
N PRO A 140 6.55 13.03 -17.44
CA PRO A 140 5.23 13.00 -18.07
C PRO A 140 4.52 11.63 -18.01
N ASP A 141 5.29 10.55 -17.95
CA ASP A 141 4.84 9.16 -17.90
C ASP A 141 4.69 8.62 -16.47
N GLN A 142 5.07 9.40 -15.46
CA GLN A 142 4.91 8.99 -14.06
C GLN A 142 3.43 8.93 -13.67
N VAL A 143 3.06 7.85 -13.01
CA VAL A 143 1.67 7.56 -12.64
C VAL A 143 1.46 7.76 -11.15
N PHE A 144 0.44 8.56 -10.81
CA PHE A 144 -0.04 8.74 -9.44
C PHE A 144 -1.50 8.36 -9.32
N GLY A 145 -1.85 7.76 -8.16
CA GLY A 145 -3.23 7.65 -7.70
C GLY A 145 -3.45 8.56 -6.50
N TRP A 146 -4.63 9.14 -6.39
CA TRP A 146 -5.04 9.88 -5.19
C TRP A 146 -5.89 8.98 -4.29
N GLN A 147 -5.41 8.68 -3.09
CA GLN A 147 -6.19 7.94 -2.11
C GLN A 147 -7.16 8.89 -1.40
N LEU A 148 -8.42 8.50 -1.35
CA LEU A 148 -9.53 9.25 -0.77
C LEU A 148 -10.09 8.54 0.47
N TYR A 149 -10.18 9.29 1.58
CA TYR A 149 -11.15 9.06 2.62
C TYR A 149 -12.28 10.08 2.45
N VAL A 150 -13.47 9.61 2.15
CA VAL A 150 -14.64 10.51 2.04
C VAL A 150 -14.89 11.14 3.41
N GLN A 151 -15.03 12.48 3.41
CA GLN A 151 -15.27 13.22 4.65
C GLN A 151 -16.76 13.30 4.96
N THR A 152 -17.13 13.44 6.24
CA THR A 152 -18.51 13.72 6.67
C THR A 152 -19.04 14.98 6.02
N SER A 153 -18.22 16.02 5.94
CA SER A 153 -18.48 17.17 5.07
C SER A 153 -18.10 16.77 3.62
N ARG A 154 -19.08 16.29 2.84
CA ARG A 154 -18.86 15.86 1.43
C ARG A 154 -18.18 16.94 0.60
N LYS A 155 -18.51 18.21 0.86
CA LYS A 155 -17.91 19.37 0.18
C LYS A 155 -16.38 19.37 0.22
N LYS A 156 -15.77 18.98 1.36
CA LYS A 156 -14.30 18.89 1.46
C LYS A 156 -13.73 17.84 0.50
N SER A 157 -14.41 16.71 0.34
CA SER A 157 -14.00 15.66 -0.61
C SER A 157 -14.22 16.11 -2.06
N GLU A 158 -15.31 16.81 -2.36
CA GLU A 158 -15.61 17.36 -3.67
C GLU A 158 -14.57 18.40 -4.10
N ASP A 159 -14.21 19.32 -3.19
CA ASP A 159 -13.17 20.32 -3.45
C ASP A 159 -11.81 19.67 -3.71
N MET A 160 -11.47 18.60 -2.96
CA MET A 160 -10.25 17.85 -3.21
C MET A 160 -10.29 17.12 -4.56
N LEU A 161 -11.40 16.49 -4.92
CA LEU A 161 -11.56 15.85 -6.23
C LEU A 161 -11.42 16.88 -7.37
N ALA A 162 -12.00 18.06 -7.22
CA ALA A 162 -11.85 19.15 -8.19
C ALA A 162 -10.40 19.69 -8.26
N ARG A 163 -9.68 19.67 -7.13
CA ARG A 163 -8.27 20.07 -7.06
C ARG A 163 -7.36 19.07 -7.78
N ILE A 164 -7.46 17.80 -7.47
CA ILE A 164 -6.60 16.76 -8.07
C ILE A 164 -6.88 16.55 -9.56
N LYS A 165 -8.10 16.80 -10.03
CA LYS A 165 -8.46 16.78 -11.46
C LYS A 165 -7.62 17.74 -12.31
N LYS A 166 -7.09 18.81 -11.70
CA LYS A 166 -6.20 19.78 -12.36
C LYS A 166 -4.75 19.30 -12.48
N LEU A 167 -4.41 18.17 -11.88
CA LEU A 167 -3.07 17.61 -11.85
C LEU A 167 -2.98 16.39 -12.79
N PRO A 168 -2.48 16.56 -14.02
CA PRO A 168 -2.54 15.50 -15.05
C PRO A 168 -1.72 14.27 -14.71
N ALA A 169 -0.78 14.34 -13.75
CA ALA A 169 -0.02 13.21 -13.25
C ALA A 169 -0.88 12.25 -12.40
N ILE A 170 -2.00 12.73 -11.80
CA ILE A 170 -2.94 11.89 -11.04
C ILE A 170 -3.91 11.24 -12.03
N LYS A 171 -3.85 9.92 -12.15
CA LYS A 171 -4.56 9.15 -13.18
C LYS A 171 -5.83 8.47 -12.69
N PHE A 172 -6.01 8.31 -11.38
CA PHE A 172 -7.18 7.64 -10.80
C PHE A 172 -7.39 8.03 -9.34
N VAL A 173 -8.59 7.74 -8.84
CA VAL A 173 -8.94 7.89 -7.41
C VAL A 173 -8.96 6.51 -6.77
N CYS A 174 -8.25 6.37 -5.64
CA CYS A 174 -8.23 5.16 -4.82
C CYS A 174 -9.08 5.37 -3.57
N LEU A 175 -10.32 4.89 -3.59
CA LEU A 175 -11.23 4.97 -2.44
C LEU A 175 -10.91 3.89 -1.43
N THR A 176 -10.58 4.29 -0.19
CA THR A 176 -10.27 3.36 0.91
C THR A 176 -11.51 3.07 1.74
N LEU A 177 -11.80 1.78 1.94
CA LEU A 177 -13.05 1.26 2.51
C LEU A 177 -12.87 0.47 3.82
N ASP A 178 -11.66 0.00 4.12
CA ASP A 178 -11.34 -0.90 5.24
C ASP A 178 -11.16 -0.19 6.60
N ALA A 179 -11.36 1.11 6.66
CA ALA A 179 -11.19 1.89 7.86
C ALA A 179 -12.27 3.00 7.98
N PRO A 180 -13.55 2.62 8.10
CA PRO A 180 -14.62 3.58 8.37
C PRO A 180 -14.46 4.25 9.74
N VAL A 181 -13.76 3.58 10.64
CA VAL A 181 -13.29 4.07 11.95
C VAL A 181 -11.83 3.68 12.13
N PRO A 182 -11.03 4.39 12.93
CA PRO A 182 -9.66 4.00 13.21
C PRO A 182 -9.61 2.71 14.01
N GLY A 183 -8.75 1.75 13.59
CA GLY A 183 -8.42 0.61 14.45
C GLY A 183 -7.65 1.07 15.70
N LYS A 184 -7.79 0.35 16.80
CA LYS A 184 -7.04 0.61 18.02
C LYS A 184 -5.56 0.29 17.81
N ARG A 185 -4.67 1.24 18.03
CA ARG A 185 -3.22 1.14 17.76
C ARG A 185 -2.42 1.45 19.02
N GLU A 186 -2.27 0.48 19.90
CA GLU A 186 -1.73 0.69 21.24
C GLU A 186 -0.33 1.31 21.26
N HIS A 187 0.57 0.92 20.35
CA HIS A 187 1.91 1.53 20.27
C HIS A 187 1.84 3.03 19.92
N ASP A 188 0.98 3.42 18.98
CA ASP A 188 0.75 4.81 18.61
C ASP A 188 0.09 5.59 19.76
N GLU A 189 -0.93 5.00 20.39
CA GLU A 189 -1.64 5.61 21.50
C GLU A 189 -0.77 5.81 22.75
N ARG A 190 0.08 4.85 23.08
CA ARG A 190 1.04 4.97 24.20
C ARG A 190 2.12 6.01 23.95
N SER A 191 2.42 6.34 22.70
CA SER A 191 3.44 7.35 22.35
C SER A 191 2.94 8.79 22.40
N LYS A 192 1.67 9.05 22.73
CA LYS A 192 1.05 10.39 22.73
C LYS A 192 1.74 11.43 23.61
N ASN A 193 2.36 11.01 24.72
CA ASN A 193 3.05 11.88 25.67
C ASN A 193 4.51 12.17 25.31
N VAL A 194 5.02 11.61 24.22
CA VAL A 194 6.39 11.79 23.76
C VAL A 194 6.44 12.95 22.76
N GLY A 195 6.64 14.17 23.27
CA GLY A 195 6.79 15.40 22.46
C GLY A 195 5.43 16.01 22.04
N ALA A 196 5.02 17.08 22.70
CA ALA A 196 3.69 17.69 22.57
C ALA A 196 3.41 18.36 21.20
N ASN A 197 4.41 18.60 20.36
CA ASN A 197 4.24 19.27 19.07
C ASN A 197 4.70 18.38 17.93
N LEU A 198 3.74 17.85 17.15
CA LEU A 198 4.06 17.33 15.83
C LEU A 198 4.38 18.52 14.92
N PRO A 199 5.61 18.61 14.37
CA PRO A 199 5.97 19.69 13.46
C PRO A 199 5.30 19.57 12.09
N VAL A 200 4.50 18.51 11.87
CA VAL A 200 3.94 18.13 10.58
C VAL A 200 2.43 17.95 10.70
N ARG A 201 1.67 18.66 9.87
CA ARG A 201 0.23 18.51 9.69
C ARG A 201 -0.07 17.85 8.36
N SER A 202 -1.22 17.18 8.23
CA SER A 202 -1.64 16.69 6.92
C SER A 202 -2.06 17.85 6.01
N ALA A 203 -1.76 17.75 4.72
CA ALA A 203 -2.08 18.78 3.73
C ALA A 203 -3.59 19.08 3.63
N VAL A 204 -4.45 18.11 3.99
CA VAL A 204 -5.92 18.29 4.05
C VAL A 204 -6.31 19.17 5.24
N GLN A 205 -5.55 19.12 6.35
CA GLN A 205 -5.81 19.96 7.52
C GLN A 205 -5.32 21.40 7.32
N GLU A 206 -4.28 21.63 6.53
CA GLU A 206 -3.77 22.95 6.19
C GLU A 206 -4.69 23.76 5.26
N GLY A 207 -5.42 23.08 4.36
CA GLY A 207 -6.41 23.71 3.47
C GLY A 207 -7.70 24.14 4.17
N SER A 208 -7.90 23.78 5.43
CA SER A 208 -9.02 24.21 6.25
C SER A 208 -8.56 25.41 7.10
N ALA A 209 -8.57 26.63 6.52
CA ALA A 209 -8.34 27.86 7.25
C ALA A 209 -9.29 27.91 8.44
N SER A 210 -8.70 27.91 9.62
CA SER A 210 -9.20 28.25 10.93
C SER A 210 -10.72 28.44 11.07
N THR A 211 -11.42 27.47 11.57
CA THR A 211 -12.42 27.78 12.57
C THR A 211 -11.78 27.43 13.92
N THR A 212 -11.36 28.44 14.64
CA THR A 212 -11.06 28.44 16.06
C THR A 212 -12.31 28.02 16.82
N GLY A 213 -12.45 26.74 16.99
CA GLY A 213 -13.38 26.06 17.85
C GLY A 213 -12.62 24.88 18.43
N SER A 214 -11.59 25.18 19.20
CA SER A 214 -10.94 24.20 20.03
C SER A 214 -11.95 23.81 21.09
N ASP A 215 -12.68 22.72 20.88
CA ASP A 215 -13.31 22.00 21.96
C ASP A 215 -12.18 21.57 22.92
N PRO A 216 -12.10 22.11 24.13
CA PRO A 216 -11.05 21.77 25.09
C PRO A 216 -11.09 20.30 25.51
N GLN A 217 -12.19 19.58 25.23
CA GLN A 217 -12.34 18.14 25.48
C GLN A 217 -11.83 17.25 24.34
N ALA A 218 -11.59 17.79 23.16
CA ALA A 218 -10.90 17.06 22.06
C ALA A 218 -9.38 16.90 22.29
N LYS A 219 -8.86 17.37 23.43
CA LYS A 219 -7.48 17.14 23.85
C LYS A 219 -7.30 15.69 24.28
N SER A 220 -6.63 14.90 23.40
CA SER A 220 -5.69 13.83 23.78
C SER A 220 -6.20 12.43 24.13
N LEU A 221 -7.17 11.88 23.46
CA LEU A 221 -7.51 10.45 23.62
C LEU A 221 -7.17 9.66 22.32
N GLY A 222 -5.91 9.63 21.92
CA GLY A 222 -5.51 8.81 20.77
C GLY A 222 -4.14 9.17 20.21
N GLY A 223 -3.52 8.24 19.46
CA GLY A 223 -2.29 8.47 18.74
C GLY A 223 -2.49 9.31 17.48
N ILE A 224 -1.41 9.44 16.66
CA ILE A 224 -1.44 10.14 15.38
C ILE A 224 -2.51 9.54 14.47
N GLY A 225 -2.59 8.19 14.41
CA GLY A 225 -3.55 7.49 13.58
C GLY A 225 -4.99 7.91 13.86
N GLN A 226 -5.40 7.99 15.13
CA GLN A 226 -6.76 8.35 15.49
C GLN A 226 -7.09 9.79 15.08
N SER A 227 -6.16 10.72 15.25
CA SER A 227 -6.36 12.13 14.88
C SER A 227 -6.55 12.33 13.37
N LEU A 228 -5.92 11.50 12.54
CA LEU A 228 -6.02 11.56 11.07
C LEU A 228 -7.36 11.06 10.53
N PHE A 229 -8.14 10.30 11.32
CA PHE A 229 -9.48 9.83 10.95
C PHE A 229 -10.59 10.82 11.34
N ALA A 230 -10.29 11.88 12.06
CA ALA A 230 -11.27 12.89 12.40
C ALA A 230 -11.96 13.44 11.14
N GLY A 231 -13.28 13.34 11.11
CA GLY A 231 -14.11 13.77 9.99
C GLY A 231 -14.24 12.77 8.83
N THR A 232 -13.68 11.56 8.92
CA THR A 232 -13.94 10.50 7.95
C THR A 232 -15.39 10.02 8.05
N ALA A 233 -16.04 9.81 6.92
CA ALA A 233 -17.44 9.42 6.86
C ALA A 233 -17.62 7.92 7.12
N PRO A 234 -18.45 7.52 8.11
CA PRO A 234 -18.71 6.11 8.37
C PRO A 234 -19.93 5.55 7.60
N ASP A 235 -20.64 6.40 6.85
CA ASP A 235 -21.94 6.12 6.23
C ASP A 235 -21.85 5.72 4.74
N LEU A 236 -20.67 5.26 4.29
CA LEU A 236 -20.45 4.89 2.91
C LEU A 236 -21.18 3.59 2.56
N THR A 237 -21.83 3.57 1.40
CA THR A 237 -22.46 2.37 0.85
C THR A 237 -22.22 2.24 -0.65
N TRP A 238 -22.31 1.03 -1.18
CA TRP A 238 -22.23 0.76 -2.63
C TRP A 238 -23.23 1.60 -3.43
N LYS A 239 -24.46 1.75 -2.90
CA LYS A 239 -25.57 2.42 -3.59
C LYS A 239 -25.45 3.94 -3.62
N THR A 240 -24.79 4.55 -2.66
CA THR A 240 -24.71 6.01 -2.52
C THR A 240 -23.37 6.57 -2.93
N THR A 241 -22.28 5.88 -2.57
CA THR A 241 -20.92 6.41 -2.69
C THR A 241 -20.40 6.38 -4.13
N LEU A 242 -20.56 5.27 -4.85
CA LEU A 242 -20.08 5.16 -6.24
C LEU A 242 -20.85 6.09 -7.20
N PRO A 243 -22.20 6.21 -7.14
CA PRO A 243 -22.92 7.22 -7.91
C PRO A 243 -22.49 8.65 -7.59
N TRP A 244 -22.27 8.97 -6.30
CA TRP A 244 -21.76 10.27 -5.89
C TRP A 244 -20.36 10.55 -6.48
N LEU A 245 -19.43 9.59 -6.40
CA LEU A 245 -18.11 9.71 -7.02
C LEU A 245 -18.18 9.97 -8.51
N LYS A 246 -19.07 9.26 -9.24
CA LYS A 246 -19.27 9.43 -10.68
C LYS A 246 -19.73 10.84 -11.06
N GLN A 247 -20.44 11.54 -10.16
CA GLN A 247 -20.87 12.94 -10.38
C GLN A 247 -19.72 13.95 -10.17
N HIS A 248 -18.69 13.57 -9.40
CA HIS A 248 -17.64 14.52 -8.98
C HIS A 248 -16.26 14.24 -9.60
N THR A 249 -16.07 13.11 -10.28
CA THR A 249 -14.84 12.80 -10.99
C THR A 249 -15.07 11.87 -12.19
N ASP A 250 -14.34 12.13 -13.27
CA ASP A 250 -14.26 11.26 -14.44
C ASP A 250 -13.05 10.30 -14.36
N LEU A 251 -12.21 10.46 -13.33
CA LEU A 251 -11.06 9.59 -13.13
C LEU A 251 -11.53 8.15 -12.81
N PRO A 252 -10.82 7.13 -13.30
CA PRO A 252 -11.07 5.76 -12.92
C PRO A 252 -11.06 5.58 -11.39
N VAL A 253 -11.90 4.69 -10.88
CA VAL A 253 -11.97 4.39 -9.45
C VAL A 253 -11.29 3.05 -9.17
N VAL A 254 -10.41 3.05 -8.17
CA VAL A 254 -9.81 1.87 -7.57
C VAL A 254 -10.35 1.74 -6.15
N LEU A 255 -10.85 0.58 -5.76
CA LEU A 255 -11.38 0.34 -4.42
C LEU A 255 -10.32 -0.38 -3.58
N LYS A 256 -9.84 0.27 -2.50
CA LYS A 256 -8.84 -0.30 -1.59
C LYS A 256 -9.49 -0.76 -0.29
N GLY A 257 -9.00 -1.90 0.22
CA GLY A 257 -9.49 -2.46 1.49
C GLY A 257 -10.55 -3.53 1.29
N VAL A 258 -10.58 -4.15 0.13
CA VAL A 258 -11.42 -5.32 -0.14
C VAL A 258 -10.80 -6.54 0.55
N GLN A 259 -11.57 -7.21 1.41
CA GLN A 259 -11.10 -8.30 2.28
C GLN A 259 -11.90 -9.59 2.14
N THR A 260 -12.93 -9.60 1.29
CA THR A 260 -13.76 -10.78 1.00
C THR A 260 -13.95 -10.94 -0.49
N HIS A 261 -14.15 -12.16 -0.95
CA HIS A 261 -14.43 -12.43 -2.36
C HIS A 261 -15.82 -11.89 -2.78
N GLU A 262 -16.79 -11.81 -1.85
CA GLU A 262 -18.10 -11.22 -2.09
C GLU A 262 -17.99 -9.73 -2.43
N ASP A 263 -17.19 -8.95 -1.66
CA ASP A 263 -16.97 -7.54 -1.94
C ASP A 263 -16.17 -7.32 -3.23
N ALA A 264 -15.21 -8.20 -3.54
CA ALA A 264 -14.51 -8.18 -4.81
C ALA A 264 -15.46 -8.43 -6.00
N TYR A 265 -16.37 -9.39 -5.84
CA TYR A 265 -17.41 -9.66 -6.83
C TYR A 265 -18.33 -8.45 -7.01
N LEU A 266 -18.85 -7.88 -5.91
CA LEU A 266 -19.66 -6.66 -5.95
C LEU A 266 -18.92 -5.50 -6.64
N ALA A 267 -17.66 -5.26 -6.29
CA ALA A 267 -16.84 -4.25 -6.95
C ALA A 267 -16.78 -4.44 -8.46
N SER A 268 -16.64 -5.69 -8.93
CA SER A 268 -16.55 -6.02 -10.34
C SER A 268 -17.84 -5.71 -11.12
N LEU A 269 -18.99 -5.65 -10.45
CA LEU A 269 -20.26 -5.29 -11.07
C LEU A 269 -20.41 -3.80 -11.37
N TYR A 270 -19.54 -2.97 -10.78
CA TYR A 270 -19.50 -1.52 -11.06
C TYR A 270 -18.49 -1.15 -12.16
N ALA A 271 -17.94 -2.13 -12.89
CA ALA A 271 -17.21 -1.83 -14.11
C ALA A 271 -18.13 -1.18 -15.17
N PRO A 272 -17.67 -0.20 -15.95
CA PRO A 272 -16.29 0.29 -16.05
C PRO A 272 -15.91 1.43 -15.10
N GLN A 273 -16.76 1.87 -14.18
CA GLN A 273 -16.44 2.92 -13.21
C GLN A 273 -15.33 2.45 -12.26
N VAL A 274 -15.52 1.26 -11.68
CA VAL A 274 -14.47 0.58 -10.90
C VAL A 274 -13.58 -0.19 -11.88
N LYS A 275 -12.30 0.19 -11.93
CA LYS A 275 -11.29 -0.42 -12.82
C LYS A 275 -10.39 -1.42 -12.13
N ALA A 276 -10.20 -1.25 -10.82
CA ALA A 276 -9.37 -2.17 -10.04
C ALA A 276 -9.84 -2.25 -8.58
N VAL A 277 -9.44 -3.33 -7.93
CA VAL A 277 -9.55 -3.50 -6.48
C VAL A 277 -8.17 -3.76 -5.89
N ILE A 278 -7.90 -3.20 -4.71
CA ILE A 278 -6.73 -3.53 -3.90
C ILE A 278 -7.19 -4.36 -2.73
N LEU A 279 -6.84 -5.64 -2.74
CA LEU A 279 -7.05 -6.54 -1.62
C LEU A 279 -6.09 -6.12 -0.50
N SER A 280 -6.64 -5.77 0.65
CA SER A 280 -5.89 -5.13 1.73
C SER A 280 -6.65 -5.22 3.04
N ASN A 281 -5.97 -5.54 4.12
CA ASN A 281 -6.45 -5.35 5.49
C ASN A 281 -5.77 -4.13 6.16
N HIS A 282 -5.41 -3.12 5.35
CA HIS A 282 -4.72 -1.90 5.80
C HIS A 282 -3.34 -2.17 6.42
N GLY A 283 -2.67 -3.25 6.01
CA GLY A 283 -1.43 -3.68 6.65
C GLY A 283 -1.59 -4.09 8.11
N GLY A 284 -2.77 -4.61 8.48
CA GLY A 284 -3.16 -4.99 9.84
C GLY A 284 -3.48 -3.79 10.75
N ARG A 285 -3.81 -2.60 10.19
CA ARG A 285 -4.00 -1.35 10.96
C ARG A 285 -5.47 -1.01 11.23
N ALA A 286 -6.40 -1.78 10.69
CA ALA A 286 -7.85 -1.64 10.91
C ALA A 286 -8.32 -2.73 11.87
N ALA A 287 -9.15 -3.68 11.44
CA ALA A 287 -9.54 -4.81 12.29
C ALA A 287 -8.35 -5.77 12.46
N ASP A 288 -7.98 -6.09 13.69
CA ASP A 288 -7.04 -7.18 13.91
C ASP A 288 -7.71 -8.54 13.65
N THR A 289 -6.94 -9.57 13.41
CA THR A 289 -7.41 -10.89 12.96
C THR A 289 -8.13 -10.91 11.60
N ALA A 290 -8.17 -9.78 10.88
CA ALA A 290 -8.62 -9.75 9.50
C ALA A 290 -7.68 -10.56 8.58
N PRO A 291 -8.20 -11.24 7.53
CA PRO A 291 -7.40 -12.11 6.68
C PRO A 291 -6.32 -11.34 5.90
N PRO A 292 -5.17 -11.96 5.63
CA PRO A 292 -4.20 -11.44 4.68
C PRO A 292 -4.80 -11.33 3.27
N ALA A 293 -4.35 -10.33 2.50
CA ALA A 293 -4.81 -10.10 1.13
C ALA A 293 -4.70 -11.36 0.22
N VAL A 294 -3.69 -12.19 0.47
CA VAL A 294 -3.47 -13.44 -0.28
C VAL A 294 -4.58 -14.48 -0.04
N HIS A 295 -5.19 -14.50 1.14
CA HIS A 295 -6.36 -15.38 1.38
C HIS A 295 -7.53 -14.93 0.52
N THR A 296 -7.87 -13.64 0.53
CA THR A 296 -8.92 -13.08 -0.33
C THR A 296 -8.62 -13.32 -1.82
N LEU A 297 -7.36 -13.24 -2.24
CA LEU A 297 -6.95 -13.52 -3.61
C LEU A 297 -7.23 -14.98 -4.00
N LEU A 298 -6.95 -15.94 -3.11
CA LEU A 298 -7.26 -17.36 -3.29
C LEU A 298 -8.76 -17.63 -3.28
N GLU A 299 -9.53 -16.95 -2.42
CA GLU A 299 -10.99 -17.04 -2.38
C GLU A 299 -11.63 -16.55 -3.70
N ILE A 300 -11.17 -15.41 -4.25
CA ILE A 300 -11.62 -14.90 -5.56
C ILE A 300 -11.36 -15.96 -6.63
N ARG A 301 -10.17 -16.56 -6.65
CA ARG A 301 -9.84 -17.62 -7.61
C ARG A 301 -10.76 -18.83 -7.48
N LYS A 302 -11.12 -19.20 -6.26
CA LYS A 302 -11.96 -20.38 -5.98
C LYS A 302 -13.44 -20.11 -6.28
N PHE A 303 -13.97 -18.97 -5.88
CA PHE A 303 -15.41 -18.73 -5.83
C PHE A 303 -15.95 -17.82 -6.91
N CYS A 304 -15.14 -16.84 -7.40
CA CYS A 304 -15.58 -15.85 -8.39
C CYS A 304 -14.44 -15.42 -9.34
N PRO A 305 -13.80 -16.37 -10.07
CA PRO A 305 -12.67 -16.07 -10.93
C PRO A 305 -12.99 -15.05 -12.05
N GLU A 306 -14.28 -14.86 -12.38
CA GLU A 306 -14.75 -13.84 -13.33
C GLU A 306 -14.39 -12.41 -12.93
N VAL A 307 -14.06 -12.16 -11.65
CA VAL A 307 -13.58 -10.86 -11.18
C VAL A 307 -12.33 -10.42 -11.95
N PHE A 308 -11.38 -11.34 -12.19
CA PHE A 308 -10.14 -11.05 -12.91
C PHE A 308 -10.34 -10.60 -14.37
N ALA A 309 -11.48 -10.97 -14.97
CA ALA A 309 -11.82 -10.54 -16.33
C ALA A 309 -12.50 -9.17 -16.37
N ARG A 310 -13.05 -8.69 -15.25
CA ARG A 310 -13.84 -7.46 -15.18
C ARG A 310 -13.07 -6.27 -14.63
N VAL A 311 -12.21 -6.52 -13.63
CA VAL A 311 -11.40 -5.50 -12.94
C VAL A 311 -9.99 -6.03 -12.68
N GLU A 312 -9.02 -5.13 -12.63
CA GLU A 312 -7.68 -5.51 -12.17
C GLU A 312 -7.70 -5.80 -10.66
N VAL A 313 -6.99 -6.84 -10.24
CA VAL A 313 -6.84 -7.19 -8.83
C VAL A 313 -5.41 -6.91 -8.40
N TRP A 314 -5.23 -6.01 -7.45
CA TRP A 314 -3.93 -5.69 -6.85
C TRP A 314 -3.95 -6.13 -5.38
N VAL A 315 -2.78 -6.30 -4.79
CA VAL A 315 -2.66 -6.68 -3.37
C VAL A 315 -1.69 -5.76 -2.64
N ASP A 316 -1.91 -5.53 -1.34
CA ASP A 316 -0.89 -4.96 -0.47
C ASP A 316 -0.89 -5.64 0.91
N GLY A 317 0.12 -5.31 1.71
CA GLY A 317 0.29 -5.86 3.05
C GLY A 317 1.22 -7.07 3.10
N GLY A 318 2.23 -6.99 3.96
CA GLY A 318 3.14 -8.09 4.27
C GLY A 318 4.27 -8.35 3.28
N ILE A 319 4.38 -7.60 2.21
CA ILE A 319 5.46 -7.74 1.23
C ILE A 319 6.79 -7.28 1.83
N ARG A 320 7.72 -8.22 1.95
CA ARG A 320 9.06 -8.00 2.51
C ARG A 320 10.18 -8.42 1.55
N ARG A 321 9.90 -9.33 0.60
CA ARG A 321 10.87 -9.91 -0.34
C ARG A 321 10.32 -9.90 -1.77
N GLY A 322 11.20 -9.88 -2.77
CA GLY A 322 10.78 -10.04 -4.16
C GLY A 322 10.09 -11.37 -4.45
N THR A 323 10.40 -12.41 -3.67
CA THR A 323 9.65 -13.69 -3.75
C THR A 323 8.19 -13.54 -3.34
N ASP A 324 7.83 -12.64 -2.39
CA ASP A 324 6.45 -12.38 -2.02
C ASP A 324 5.71 -11.69 -3.18
N VAL A 325 6.41 -10.75 -3.86
CA VAL A 325 5.90 -10.11 -5.08
C VAL A 325 5.54 -11.16 -6.13
N VAL A 326 6.50 -12.04 -6.47
CA VAL A 326 6.30 -13.10 -7.48
C VAL A 326 5.16 -14.05 -7.09
N LYS A 327 5.04 -14.44 -5.81
CA LYS A 327 3.95 -15.30 -5.32
C LYS A 327 2.59 -14.65 -5.55
N ALA A 328 2.42 -13.38 -5.19
CA ALA A 328 1.17 -12.66 -5.41
C ALA A 328 0.81 -12.57 -6.91
N LEU A 329 1.80 -12.27 -7.76
CA LEU A 329 1.62 -12.24 -9.23
C LEU A 329 1.21 -13.62 -9.78
N CYS A 330 1.86 -14.70 -9.32
CA CYS A 330 1.48 -16.08 -9.69
C CYS A 330 0.03 -16.41 -9.34
N LEU A 331 -0.51 -15.81 -8.30
CA LEU A 331 -1.90 -15.98 -7.85
C LEU A 331 -2.90 -15.08 -8.59
N GLY A 332 -2.44 -14.22 -9.49
CA GLY A 332 -3.29 -13.40 -10.35
C GLY A 332 -3.37 -11.93 -9.94
N ALA A 333 -2.60 -11.49 -8.95
CA ALA A 333 -2.43 -10.06 -8.73
C ALA A 333 -1.74 -9.43 -9.94
N ARG A 334 -2.21 -8.22 -10.36
CA ARG A 334 -1.58 -7.46 -11.44
C ARG A 334 -0.40 -6.65 -10.94
N ALA A 335 -0.44 -6.23 -9.68
CA ALA A 335 0.64 -5.48 -9.01
C ALA A 335 0.58 -5.67 -7.50
N VAL A 336 1.65 -5.30 -6.83
CA VAL A 336 1.85 -5.49 -5.40
C VAL A 336 2.21 -4.15 -4.74
N GLY A 337 1.54 -3.81 -3.65
CA GLY A 337 1.76 -2.56 -2.92
C GLY A 337 2.64 -2.72 -1.68
N VAL A 338 3.50 -1.73 -1.46
CA VAL A 338 4.31 -1.60 -0.25
C VAL A 338 4.00 -0.28 0.47
N GLY A 339 3.65 -0.36 1.76
CA GLY A 339 3.26 0.81 2.55
C GLY A 339 4.36 1.30 3.49
N ARG A 340 4.74 0.48 4.48
CA ARG A 340 5.74 0.85 5.49
C ARG A 340 7.16 0.91 4.96
N ALA A 341 7.53 0.04 4.01
CA ALA A 341 8.89 -0.04 3.51
C ALA A 341 9.41 1.28 2.94
N PRO A 342 8.66 2.03 2.10
CA PRO A 342 9.10 3.36 1.65
C PRO A 342 9.24 4.39 2.79
N LEU A 343 8.40 4.31 3.83
CA LEU A 343 8.52 5.19 5.01
C LEU A 343 9.79 4.89 5.81
N PHE A 344 10.12 3.62 6.00
CA PHE A 344 11.39 3.22 6.60
C PHE A 344 12.57 3.55 5.68
N GLY A 345 12.42 3.40 4.36
CA GLY A 345 13.42 3.88 3.41
C GLY A 345 13.72 5.38 3.57
N LEU A 346 12.68 6.22 3.66
CA LEU A 346 12.84 7.63 3.99
C LEU A 346 13.60 7.83 5.31
N GLY A 347 13.22 7.09 6.34
CA GLY A 347 13.89 7.18 7.66
C GLY A 347 15.33 6.72 7.65
N ALA A 348 15.71 5.81 6.77
CA ALA A 348 17.08 5.31 6.63
C ALA A 348 17.99 6.23 5.80
N GLY A 349 17.44 7.01 4.86
CA GLY A 349 18.29 7.83 3.98
C GLY A 349 17.52 8.74 3.00
N GLY A 350 16.34 9.25 3.40
CA GLY A 350 15.55 10.11 2.53
C GLY A 350 15.16 9.45 1.22
N ARG A 351 15.17 10.21 0.12
CA ARG A 351 14.91 9.70 -1.22
C ARG A 351 15.78 8.47 -1.56
N ALA A 352 17.08 8.53 -1.31
CA ALA A 352 18.01 7.44 -1.65
C ALA A 352 17.66 6.14 -0.89
N GLY A 353 17.19 6.25 0.36
CA GLY A 353 16.71 5.09 1.11
C GLY A 353 15.44 4.47 0.51
N VAL A 354 14.53 5.26 -0.09
CA VAL A 354 13.37 4.74 -0.83
C VAL A 354 13.81 4.08 -2.14
N GLU A 355 14.78 4.67 -2.84
CA GLU A 355 15.38 4.07 -4.04
C GLU A 355 15.99 2.71 -3.70
N ARG A 356 16.70 2.59 -2.55
CA ARG A 356 17.24 1.31 -2.10
C ARG A 356 16.15 0.26 -1.82
N VAL A 357 15.03 0.65 -1.22
CA VAL A 357 13.87 -0.25 -1.03
C VAL A 357 13.38 -0.80 -2.35
N LEU A 358 13.19 0.05 -3.36
CA LEU A 358 12.69 -0.37 -4.68
C LEU A 358 13.72 -1.21 -5.44
N GLU A 359 15.01 -0.87 -5.32
CA GLU A 359 16.12 -1.63 -5.90
C GLU A 359 16.16 -3.07 -5.36
N ILE A 360 16.14 -3.23 -4.03
CA ILE A 360 16.13 -4.54 -3.37
C ILE A 360 14.96 -5.39 -3.89
N LEU A 361 13.75 -4.84 -3.84
CA LEU A 361 12.56 -5.58 -4.26
C LEU A 361 12.58 -5.92 -5.75
N LYS A 362 13.07 -5.02 -6.61
CA LYS A 362 13.22 -5.25 -8.04
C LYS A 362 14.21 -6.38 -8.29
N ALA A 363 15.42 -6.28 -7.74
CA ALA A 363 16.47 -7.28 -7.93
C ALA A 363 16.06 -8.68 -7.45
N GLU A 364 15.40 -8.75 -6.29
CA GLU A 364 14.88 -10.01 -5.75
C GLU A 364 13.73 -10.58 -6.61
N THR A 365 12.87 -9.72 -7.17
CA THR A 365 11.79 -10.13 -8.07
C THR A 365 12.36 -10.70 -9.37
N GLU A 366 13.32 -10.01 -9.99
CA GLU A 366 14.02 -10.49 -11.19
C GLU A 366 14.73 -11.83 -10.93
N THR A 367 15.43 -11.93 -9.81
CA THR A 367 16.10 -13.18 -9.41
C THR A 367 15.12 -14.33 -9.26
N ALA A 368 13.98 -14.10 -8.58
CA ALA A 368 12.97 -15.12 -8.40
C ALA A 368 12.33 -15.55 -9.73
N MET A 369 12.04 -14.61 -10.64
CA MET A 369 11.51 -14.91 -11.98
C MET A 369 12.49 -15.75 -12.78
N ARG A 370 13.78 -15.40 -12.81
CA ARG A 370 14.84 -16.15 -13.49
C ARG A 370 14.97 -17.58 -12.94
N LEU A 371 14.95 -17.75 -11.62
CA LEU A 371 14.98 -19.07 -10.97
C LEU A 371 13.74 -19.92 -11.25
N LEU A 372 12.60 -19.28 -11.56
CA LEU A 372 11.39 -19.96 -12.02
C LEU A 372 11.41 -20.29 -13.51
N GLY A 373 12.37 -19.76 -14.26
CA GLY A 373 12.43 -19.87 -15.72
C GLY A 373 11.32 -19.08 -16.40
N VAL A 374 11.05 -17.87 -15.91
CA VAL A 374 10.00 -16.97 -16.41
C VAL A 374 10.63 -15.66 -16.87
N GLU A 375 10.38 -15.29 -18.12
CA GLU A 375 10.94 -14.08 -18.74
C GLU A 375 10.08 -12.84 -18.40
N ARG A 376 8.75 -12.94 -18.45
CA ARG A 376 7.84 -11.80 -18.30
C ARG A 376 6.84 -12.03 -17.17
N VAL A 377 6.43 -10.94 -16.51
CA VAL A 377 5.45 -11.00 -15.42
C VAL A 377 4.14 -11.68 -15.87
N GLU A 378 3.70 -11.45 -17.10
CA GLU A 378 2.47 -12.04 -17.64
C GLU A 378 2.53 -13.56 -17.81
N ASP A 379 3.73 -14.16 -17.83
CA ASP A 379 3.93 -15.60 -17.92
C ASP A 379 3.87 -16.30 -16.55
N LEU A 380 3.88 -15.52 -15.46
CA LEU A 380 3.68 -16.04 -14.10
C LEU A 380 2.27 -16.61 -13.94
N GLY A 381 2.16 -17.69 -13.19
CA GLY A 381 0.87 -18.32 -12.91
C GLY A 381 0.96 -19.45 -11.89
N LEU A 382 -0.18 -20.08 -11.58
CA LEU A 382 -0.32 -21.10 -10.54
C LEU A 382 0.68 -22.25 -10.66
N ARG A 383 1.13 -22.58 -11.87
CA ARG A 383 2.13 -23.64 -12.10
C ARG A 383 3.47 -23.37 -11.39
N HIS A 384 3.74 -22.11 -11.04
CA HIS A 384 5.01 -21.69 -10.45
C HIS A 384 4.97 -21.64 -8.91
N VAL A 385 3.82 -21.93 -8.30
CA VAL A 385 3.63 -21.92 -6.84
C VAL A 385 2.93 -23.18 -6.35
N ASN A 386 3.16 -23.50 -5.06
CA ASN A 386 2.38 -24.49 -4.32
C ASN A 386 1.71 -23.78 -3.14
N THR A 387 0.40 -23.69 -3.17
CA THR A 387 -0.44 -22.97 -2.23
C THR A 387 -1.15 -23.86 -1.22
N ARG A 388 -0.94 -25.18 -1.31
CA ARG A 388 -1.70 -26.18 -0.52
C ARG A 388 -1.73 -25.91 0.99
N ALA A 389 -0.63 -25.38 1.54
CA ALA A 389 -0.54 -25.06 2.97
C ALA A 389 -1.44 -23.88 3.37
N VAL A 390 -1.69 -22.95 2.44
CA VAL A 390 -2.51 -21.74 2.69
C VAL A 390 -3.97 -21.97 2.34
N GLU A 391 -4.27 -22.80 1.34
CA GLU A 391 -5.64 -23.05 0.87
C GLU A 391 -6.57 -23.63 1.94
N ARG A 392 -6.06 -24.34 2.93
CA ARG A 392 -6.85 -24.85 4.05
C ARG A 392 -7.31 -23.75 5.02
N ASP A 393 -6.63 -22.59 5.01
CA ASP A 393 -6.85 -21.51 5.97
C ASP A 393 -7.72 -20.38 5.38
N ILE A 394 -8.09 -20.47 4.08
CA ILE A 394 -9.03 -19.52 3.47
C ILE A 394 -10.46 -19.83 3.90
N TYR A 395 -11.31 -18.81 3.87
CA TYR A 395 -12.73 -18.97 4.10
C TYR A 395 -13.34 -19.91 3.04
N ASP A 396 -14.11 -20.89 3.47
CA ASP A 396 -14.74 -21.92 2.63
C ASP A 396 -16.27 -21.92 2.73
N GLY A 397 -16.86 -20.73 2.58
CA GLY A 397 -18.30 -20.52 2.62
C GLY A 397 -18.86 -19.98 1.31
N PRO A 398 -19.54 -20.80 0.47
CA PRO A 398 -20.13 -20.30 -0.78
C PRO A 398 -21.42 -19.49 -0.58
N ALA A 399 -22.04 -19.56 0.60
CA ALA A 399 -23.39 -19.05 0.84
C ALA A 399 -23.60 -17.55 0.61
N GLY A 400 -22.56 -16.73 0.74
CA GLY A 400 -22.63 -15.28 0.50
C GLY A 400 -22.80 -14.94 -0.97
N LEU A 401 -22.06 -15.62 -1.82
CA LEU A 401 -22.02 -15.33 -3.27
C LEU A 401 -23.29 -15.77 -4.00
N GLU A 402 -23.90 -16.87 -3.59
CA GLU A 402 -25.16 -17.34 -4.16
C GLU A 402 -26.29 -16.31 -3.95
N LYS A 403 -26.43 -15.78 -2.74
CA LYS A 403 -27.39 -14.73 -2.42
C LYS A 403 -27.13 -13.44 -3.23
N LEU A 404 -25.87 -13.06 -3.42
CA LEU A 404 -25.49 -11.89 -4.23
C LEU A 404 -25.80 -12.10 -5.72
N ARG A 405 -25.52 -13.27 -6.28
CA ARG A 405 -25.86 -13.63 -7.66
C ARG A 405 -27.36 -13.59 -7.90
N LEU A 406 -28.15 -14.14 -6.99
CA LEU A 406 -29.63 -14.09 -7.06
C LEU A 406 -30.14 -12.64 -6.96
N TRP A 407 -29.55 -11.83 -6.08
CA TRP A 407 -29.93 -10.42 -5.94
C TRP A 407 -29.58 -9.59 -7.18
N VAL A 408 -28.43 -9.85 -7.82
CA VAL A 408 -28.02 -9.21 -9.07
C VAL A 408 -28.95 -9.64 -10.22
N GLN A 409 -29.27 -10.94 -10.34
CA GLN A 409 -30.20 -11.45 -11.34
C GLN A 409 -31.62 -10.88 -11.20
N ALA A 410 -32.06 -10.62 -9.97
CA ALA A 410 -33.37 -10.01 -9.71
C ALA A 410 -33.43 -8.50 -10.02
N LYS A 411 -32.29 -7.86 -10.32
CA LYS A 411 -32.19 -6.41 -10.62
C LYS A 411 -31.80 -6.12 -12.07
N LEU A 412 -31.42 -7.13 -12.85
CA LEU A 412 -31.25 -7.09 -14.31
C LEU A 412 -32.57 -7.41 -15.01
#